data_1e77bf8dec874ece3df5f40b699dd64b
#
_entry.id   1e77bf8dec874ece3df5f40b699dd64b
#
_cell.length_a   1.000
_cell.length_b   1.000
_cell.length_c   1.000
_cell.angle_alpha   90.00
_cell.angle_beta   90.00
_cell.angle_gamma   90.00
#
_symmetry.space_group_name_H-M   'P 1'
#
loop_
_entity.id
_entity.type
_entity.pdbx_description
1 polymer ?
#
loop_
_entity_poly.entity_id
_entity_poly.type
_entity_poly.pdbx_seq_one_letter_code
_entity_poly.pdbx_strand_id
1 'polypeptide(L)'
;MCLCHGSLYPDHDLVPSHYATRIGDIEVMVISDGAIPVPANVLGTNVDSAVRDAALRGRFLPDVIDWGLNVVVVRSGGRTILIDAGMGSEMPESTRTGRLALRLKGAGIHPGTVTDVIATHIHMDHIGGLLDERLRSQMRPDLRVHVSHTDVEFFESPDFSHNTFNGIQDIIRTSARNFLDAYKSELRPFDKECQVAPGVVVTLTGGHTPGHSMVRVASGGERLTFAGDAVVPVGVECPEWQNAFDHEPEEAARVRVRLLREAAATGELFLASHLSFPSLGRVAVDGNAFRYIPANWAY
;
A
#
# COMPACT_ATOMS: atom_id res chain seq x y z
N MET A 1 -30.70 27.69 19.30
CA MET A 1 -29.43 27.44 20.00
C MET A 1 -28.91 26.11 19.52
N CYS A 2 -28.03 26.14 18.54
CA CYS A 2 -27.34 24.93 18.08
C CYS A 2 -26.20 24.64 19.05
N LEU A 3 -26.33 23.60 19.86
CA LEU A 3 -25.24 23.10 20.70
C LEU A 3 -24.21 22.51 19.75
N CYS A 4 -23.13 23.24 19.48
CA CYS A 4 -21.92 22.67 18.93
C CYS A 4 -21.44 21.63 19.92
N HIS A 5 -21.71 20.35 19.63
CA HIS A 5 -21.03 19.25 20.29
C HIS A 5 -19.58 19.31 19.81
N GLY A 6 -18.73 19.99 20.56
CA GLY A 6 -17.30 19.86 20.41
C GLY A 6 -16.98 18.36 20.50
N SER A 7 -16.28 17.81 19.50
CA SER A 7 -15.81 16.43 19.52
C SER A 7 -15.09 16.20 20.85
N LEU A 8 -15.47 15.16 21.57
CA LEU A 8 -14.77 14.72 22.80
C LEU A 8 -13.32 14.31 22.52
N TYR A 9 -13.01 14.15 21.24
CA TYR A 9 -11.69 13.78 20.75
C TYR A 9 -11.21 14.95 19.88
N PRO A 10 -10.13 15.65 20.23
CA PRO A 10 -9.45 16.52 19.29
C PRO A 10 -9.15 15.69 18.02
N ASP A 11 -9.02 16.30 16.86
CA ASP A 11 -8.83 15.68 15.51
C ASP A 11 -7.73 14.60 15.40
N HIS A 12 -7.47 13.88 16.46
CA HIS A 12 -6.40 12.92 16.69
C HIS A 12 -6.98 11.52 16.73
N ASP A 13 -6.64 10.79 15.72
CA ASP A 13 -6.48 9.35 15.68
C ASP A 13 -7.33 8.52 16.65
N LEU A 14 -8.59 8.27 16.27
CA LEU A 14 -9.43 7.24 16.92
C LEU A 14 -8.89 5.82 16.71
N VAL A 15 -7.89 5.66 15.84
CA VAL A 15 -7.22 4.38 15.54
C VAL A 15 -5.75 4.43 15.90
N PRO A 16 -5.15 3.31 16.34
CA PRO A 16 -3.70 3.22 16.51
C PRO A 16 -3.00 3.66 15.23
N SER A 17 -1.94 4.45 15.36
CA SER A 17 -1.23 5.02 14.21
C SER A 17 -0.06 4.17 13.75
N HIS A 18 0.43 3.25 14.58
CA HIS A 18 1.53 2.34 14.26
C HIS A 18 1.40 1.03 15.03
N TYR A 19 1.92 -0.03 14.43
CA TYR A 19 1.98 -1.36 15.02
C TYR A 19 3.33 -2.00 14.68
N ALA A 20 4.08 -2.42 15.71
CA ALA A 20 5.39 -3.04 15.55
C ALA A 20 5.32 -4.56 15.70
N THR A 21 6.12 -5.26 14.90
CA THR A 21 6.32 -6.71 14.97
C THR A 21 7.76 -7.05 14.56
N ARG A 22 8.10 -8.33 14.61
CA ARG A 22 9.40 -8.83 14.15
C ARG A 22 9.20 -10.00 13.20
N ILE A 23 10.14 -10.13 12.27
CA ILE A 23 10.30 -11.29 11.38
C ILE A 23 11.70 -11.82 11.65
N GLY A 24 11.82 -12.80 12.53
CA GLY A 24 13.11 -13.20 13.09
C GLY A 24 13.83 -12.00 13.73
N ASP A 25 15.01 -11.63 13.20
CA ASP A 25 15.80 -10.50 13.71
C ASP A 25 15.43 -9.16 13.06
N ILE A 26 14.57 -9.14 12.07
CA ILE A 26 14.17 -7.94 11.34
C ILE A 26 13.00 -7.26 12.07
N GLU A 27 13.14 -5.97 12.34
CA GLU A 27 12.06 -5.13 12.88
C GLU A 27 11.17 -4.64 11.75
N VAL A 28 9.86 -4.79 11.94
CA VAL A 28 8.83 -4.35 10.99
C VAL A 28 7.82 -3.50 11.74
N MET A 29 7.49 -2.34 11.20
CA MET A 29 6.46 -1.47 11.75
C MET A 29 5.51 -1.03 10.66
N VAL A 30 4.22 -1.28 10.85
CA VAL A 30 3.16 -0.75 9.99
C VAL A 30 2.75 0.61 10.53
N ILE A 31 2.70 1.61 9.66
CA ILE A 31 2.26 2.98 9.98
C ILE A 31 1.08 3.31 9.08
N SER A 32 -0.01 3.74 9.68
CA SER A 32 -1.15 4.24 8.92
C SER A 32 -0.87 5.66 8.43
N ASP A 33 -0.97 5.93 7.13
CA ASP A 33 -1.01 7.30 6.60
C ASP A 33 -2.42 7.90 6.69
N GLY A 34 -3.42 7.07 7.00
CA GLY A 34 -4.82 7.43 7.08
C GLY A 34 -5.70 6.49 6.29
N ALA A 35 -6.78 7.00 5.73
CA ALA A 35 -7.68 6.26 4.85
C ALA A 35 -8.32 7.16 3.80
N ILE A 36 -8.55 6.63 2.60
CA ILE A 36 -9.30 7.28 1.54
C ILE A 36 -10.70 6.67 1.40
N PRO A 37 -11.76 7.49 1.27
CA PRO A 37 -13.08 7.00 0.96
C PRO A 37 -13.17 6.64 -0.53
N VAL A 38 -13.42 5.38 -0.82
CA VAL A 38 -13.48 4.84 -2.19
C VAL A 38 -14.89 4.29 -2.46
N PRO A 39 -15.55 4.67 -3.55
CA PRO A 39 -16.84 4.10 -3.92
C PRO A 39 -16.74 2.58 -4.13
N ALA A 40 -17.66 1.82 -3.54
CA ALA A 40 -17.61 0.34 -3.56
C ALA A 40 -17.75 -0.25 -4.97
N ASN A 41 -18.31 0.53 -5.93
CA ASN A 41 -18.48 0.11 -7.32
C ASN A 41 -17.18 0.02 -8.14
N VAL A 42 -16.06 0.49 -7.59
CA VAL A 42 -14.73 0.26 -8.20
C VAL A 42 -14.28 -1.20 -8.07
N LEU A 43 -14.87 -1.95 -7.15
CA LEU A 43 -14.58 -3.38 -6.91
C LEU A 43 -15.50 -4.25 -7.76
N GLY A 44 -14.97 -5.36 -8.29
CA GLY A 44 -15.77 -6.32 -9.05
C GLY A 44 -16.31 -5.74 -10.35
N THR A 45 -15.50 -5.01 -11.11
CA THR A 45 -15.92 -4.40 -12.40
C THR A 45 -16.25 -5.44 -13.46
N ASN A 46 -15.79 -6.68 -13.28
CA ASN A 46 -16.03 -7.83 -14.18
C ASN A 46 -17.20 -8.72 -13.76
N VAL A 47 -17.97 -8.34 -12.72
CA VAL A 47 -19.14 -9.10 -12.27
C VAL A 47 -20.41 -8.25 -12.35
N ASP A 48 -21.56 -8.92 -12.39
CA ASP A 48 -22.86 -8.24 -12.35
C ASP A 48 -23.02 -7.39 -11.07
N SER A 49 -23.55 -6.18 -11.23
CA SER A 49 -23.65 -5.23 -10.11
C SER A 49 -24.51 -5.76 -8.95
N ALA A 50 -25.59 -6.51 -9.25
CA ALA A 50 -26.42 -7.10 -8.21
C ALA A 50 -25.68 -8.18 -7.41
N VAL A 51 -24.81 -8.97 -8.08
CA VAL A 51 -23.94 -9.98 -7.45
C VAL A 51 -22.90 -9.29 -6.58
N ARG A 52 -22.23 -8.27 -7.11
CA ARG A 52 -21.27 -7.45 -6.35
C ARG A 52 -21.92 -6.85 -5.10
N ASP A 53 -23.02 -6.13 -5.29
CA ASP A 53 -23.68 -5.41 -4.20
C ASP A 53 -24.24 -6.37 -3.12
N ALA A 54 -24.70 -7.56 -3.51
CA ALA A 54 -25.10 -8.59 -2.57
C ALA A 54 -23.91 -9.12 -1.76
N ALA A 55 -22.76 -9.34 -2.42
CA ALA A 55 -21.54 -9.81 -1.76
C ALA A 55 -20.96 -8.76 -0.78
N LEU A 56 -21.02 -7.46 -1.13
CA LEU A 56 -20.56 -6.37 -0.27
C LEU A 56 -21.50 -6.20 0.95
N ARG A 57 -22.81 -6.22 0.74
CA ARG A 57 -23.79 -6.20 1.85
C ARG A 57 -23.63 -7.39 2.79
N GLY A 58 -23.37 -8.59 2.26
CA GLY A 58 -23.10 -9.79 3.07
C GLY A 58 -21.86 -9.67 3.97
N ARG A 59 -20.99 -8.71 3.66
CA ARG A 59 -19.79 -8.37 4.46
C ARG A 59 -19.96 -7.11 5.30
N PHE A 60 -21.17 -6.56 5.36
CA PHE A 60 -21.51 -5.31 6.07
C PHE A 60 -20.68 -4.10 5.58
N LEU A 61 -20.27 -4.11 4.31
CA LEU A 61 -19.51 -3.01 3.72
C LEU A 61 -20.49 -1.93 3.19
N PRO A 62 -20.20 -0.64 3.44
CA PRO A 62 -20.97 0.48 2.95
C PRO A 62 -20.74 0.73 1.44
N ASP A 63 -21.55 1.61 0.84
CA ASP A 63 -21.39 2.04 -0.56
C ASP A 63 -20.10 2.85 -0.81
N VAL A 64 -19.51 3.40 0.25
CA VAL A 64 -18.20 4.04 0.25
C VAL A 64 -17.36 3.36 1.32
N ILE A 65 -16.28 2.72 0.91
CA ILE A 65 -15.39 1.94 1.77
C ILE A 65 -14.16 2.77 2.08
N ASP A 66 -13.77 2.82 3.34
CA ASP A 66 -12.51 3.42 3.75
C ASP A 66 -11.35 2.46 3.43
N TRP A 67 -10.57 2.79 2.42
CA TRP A 67 -9.34 2.07 2.12
C TRP A 67 -8.22 2.60 3.00
N GLY A 68 -7.62 1.74 3.82
CA GLY A 68 -6.45 2.09 4.62
C GLY A 68 -5.27 2.49 3.73
N LEU A 69 -4.38 3.33 4.25
CA LEU A 69 -3.08 3.64 3.64
C LEU A 69 -2.00 3.15 4.60
N ASN A 70 -1.60 1.89 4.43
CA ASN A 70 -0.62 1.23 5.27
C ASN A 70 0.77 1.34 4.65
N VAL A 71 1.65 2.06 5.31
CA VAL A 71 3.06 2.21 4.99
C VAL A 71 3.87 1.31 5.93
N VAL A 72 4.97 0.73 5.45
CA VAL A 72 5.77 -0.18 6.27
C VAL A 72 7.18 0.34 6.44
N VAL A 73 7.69 0.33 7.67
CA VAL A 73 9.10 0.58 7.97
C VAL A 73 9.75 -0.72 8.35
N VAL A 74 10.89 -1.02 7.73
CA VAL A 74 11.70 -2.22 8.00
C VAL A 74 13.10 -1.80 8.40
N ARG A 75 13.64 -2.42 9.47
CA ARG A 75 15.05 -2.25 9.86
C ARG A 75 15.80 -3.55 9.70
N SER A 76 16.78 -3.55 8.81
CA SER A 76 17.63 -4.72 8.52
C SER A 76 19.01 -4.29 8.02
N GLY A 77 20.05 -4.97 8.47
CA GLY A 77 21.42 -4.78 8.00
C GLY A 77 21.95 -3.34 8.11
N GLY A 78 21.54 -2.62 9.17
CA GLY A 78 21.91 -1.22 9.38
C GLY A 78 21.15 -0.22 8.49
N ARG A 79 20.13 -0.68 7.76
CA ARG A 79 19.26 0.16 6.93
C ARG A 79 17.90 0.34 7.61
N THR A 80 17.31 1.52 7.39
CA THR A 80 15.91 1.81 7.68
C THR A 80 15.21 2.03 6.34
N ILE A 81 14.31 1.14 5.99
CA ILE A 81 13.64 1.07 4.69
C ILE A 81 12.19 1.47 4.88
N LEU A 82 11.71 2.44 4.12
CA LEU A 82 10.31 2.80 4.03
C LEU A 82 9.71 2.12 2.80
N ILE A 83 8.66 1.33 2.96
CA ILE A 83 7.93 0.72 1.85
C ILE A 83 6.66 1.53 1.67
N ASP A 84 6.54 2.19 0.54
CA ASP A 84 5.61 3.25 0.18
C ASP A 84 5.72 4.48 1.11
N ALA A 85 5.07 5.57 0.75
CA ALA A 85 5.16 6.84 1.48
C ALA A 85 3.80 7.52 1.71
N GLY A 86 2.70 6.84 1.42
CA GLY A 86 1.36 7.38 1.60
C GLY A 86 1.00 8.50 0.62
N MET A 87 -0.11 9.16 0.91
CA MET A 87 -0.74 10.19 0.06
C MET A 87 -0.03 11.56 0.16
N GLY A 88 0.62 11.85 1.28
CA GLY A 88 1.19 13.18 1.51
C GLY A 88 0.16 14.30 1.38
N SER A 89 0.47 15.30 0.56
CA SER A 89 -0.41 16.46 0.29
C SER A 89 -1.14 16.39 -1.06
N GLU A 90 -1.18 15.22 -1.71
CA GLU A 90 -1.80 15.05 -3.03
C GLU A 90 -3.34 15.19 -3.02
N MET A 91 -3.96 15.07 -1.85
CA MET A 91 -5.38 15.38 -1.62
C MET A 91 -5.53 16.41 -0.49
N PRO A 92 -5.27 17.70 -0.76
CA PRO A 92 -5.19 18.73 0.28
C PRO A 92 -6.51 18.98 1.02
N GLU A 93 -7.65 18.71 0.40
CA GLU A 93 -8.98 18.78 1.05
C GLU A 93 -9.28 17.60 1.97
N SER A 94 -8.51 16.52 1.91
CA SER A 94 -8.70 15.38 2.79
C SER A 94 -8.04 15.63 4.15
N THR A 95 -8.83 15.58 5.21
CA THR A 95 -8.32 15.60 6.59
C THR A 95 -7.95 14.22 7.11
N ARG A 96 -8.15 13.17 6.31
CA ARG A 96 -8.04 11.77 6.72
C ARG A 96 -6.79 11.07 6.18
N THR A 97 -6.02 11.72 5.31
CA THR A 97 -4.80 11.20 4.66
C THR A 97 -3.61 12.12 4.92
N GLY A 98 -2.41 11.73 4.47
CA GLY A 98 -1.20 12.54 4.56
C GLY A 98 -0.67 12.71 5.99
N ARG A 99 -0.87 11.68 6.83
CA ARG A 99 -0.48 11.68 8.25
C ARG A 99 0.90 11.09 8.51
N LEU A 100 1.57 10.55 7.48
CA LEU A 100 2.80 9.77 7.63
C LEU A 100 3.89 10.54 8.37
N ALA A 101 4.18 11.80 7.99
CA ALA A 101 5.24 12.60 8.62
C ALA A 101 5.01 12.77 10.14
N LEU A 102 3.75 13.02 10.54
CA LEU A 102 3.36 13.14 11.94
C LEU A 102 3.49 11.80 12.67
N ARG A 103 3.04 10.71 12.03
CA ARG A 103 2.97 9.38 12.65
C ARG A 103 4.32 8.70 12.72
N LEU A 104 5.23 8.93 11.76
CA LEU A 104 6.65 8.55 11.89
C LEU A 104 7.27 9.15 13.14
N LYS A 105 7.05 10.46 13.36
CA LYS A 105 7.52 11.14 14.58
C LYS A 105 6.92 10.51 15.84
N GLY A 106 5.61 10.23 15.85
CA GLY A 106 4.92 9.56 16.95
C GLY A 106 5.45 8.15 17.22
N ALA A 107 5.89 7.46 16.19
CA ALA A 107 6.51 6.12 16.26
C ALA A 107 8.02 6.17 16.61
N GLY A 108 8.60 7.35 16.87
CA GLY A 108 10.01 7.52 17.17
C GLY A 108 10.94 7.31 15.97
N ILE A 109 10.42 7.45 14.75
CA ILE A 109 11.19 7.30 13.52
C ILE A 109 11.44 8.69 12.93
N HIS A 110 12.70 9.13 12.92
CA HIS A 110 13.08 10.37 12.27
C HIS A 110 13.29 10.14 10.76
N PRO A 111 12.66 10.91 9.85
CA PRO A 111 12.78 10.71 8.40
C PRO A 111 14.23 10.69 7.90
N GLY A 112 15.13 11.48 8.49
CA GLY A 112 16.56 11.48 8.18
C GLY A 112 17.29 10.17 8.48
N THR A 113 16.66 9.20 9.18
CA THR A 113 17.22 7.87 9.38
C THR A 113 16.85 6.89 8.27
N VAL A 114 15.85 7.22 7.43
CA VAL A 114 15.43 6.39 6.31
C VAL A 114 16.51 6.39 5.24
N THR A 115 17.10 5.24 4.99
CA THR A 115 18.19 5.07 4.02
C THR A 115 17.69 4.72 2.63
N ASP A 116 16.56 4.06 2.57
CA ASP A 116 15.96 3.54 1.35
C ASP A 116 14.44 3.71 1.40
N VAL A 117 13.86 3.99 0.25
CA VAL A 117 12.42 3.86 0.00
C VAL A 117 12.22 2.78 -1.05
N ILE A 118 11.24 1.93 -0.87
CA ILE A 118 10.73 1.04 -1.91
C ILE A 118 9.36 1.58 -2.30
N ALA A 119 9.20 2.07 -3.52
CA ALA A 119 7.90 2.35 -4.09
C ALA A 119 7.37 1.05 -4.74
N THR A 120 6.25 0.51 -4.22
CA THR A 120 5.63 -0.66 -4.82
C THR A 120 5.17 -0.38 -6.24
N HIS A 121 4.69 0.86 -6.48
CA HIS A 121 4.32 1.40 -7.78
C HIS A 121 4.16 2.94 -7.69
N ILE A 122 3.97 3.62 -8.85
CA ILE A 122 3.97 5.07 -8.91
C ILE A 122 2.51 5.63 -8.93
N HIS A 123 1.66 5.24 -7.97
CA HIS A 123 0.41 5.95 -7.70
C HIS A 123 0.58 6.96 -6.57
N MET A 124 -0.24 8.02 -6.59
CA MET A 124 -0.11 9.18 -5.69
C MET A 124 -0.18 8.83 -4.21
N ASP A 125 -0.92 7.80 -3.83
CA ASP A 125 -1.07 7.34 -2.45
C ASP A 125 0.04 6.39 -1.98
N HIS A 126 1.01 6.11 -2.85
CA HIS A 126 2.22 5.36 -2.53
C HIS A 126 3.48 6.22 -2.57
N ILE A 127 3.48 7.27 -3.41
CA ILE A 127 4.66 8.15 -3.57
C ILE A 127 4.41 9.60 -3.07
N GLY A 128 3.17 9.98 -2.80
CA GLY A 128 2.80 11.36 -2.50
C GLY A 128 3.46 11.93 -1.24
N GLY A 129 3.72 11.10 -0.23
CA GLY A 129 4.47 11.52 0.94
C GLY A 129 5.90 11.97 0.63
N LEU A 130 6.52 11.44 -0.43
CA LEU A 130 7.84 11.89 -0.89
C LEU A 130 7.79 13.27 -1.55
N LEU A 131 6.63 13.71 -2.00
CA LEU A 131 6.40 15.05 -2.53
C LEU A 131 5.99 16.05 -1.45
N ASP A 132 5.60 15.56 -0.27
CA ASP A 132 5.20 16.39 0.86
C ASP A 132 6.42 17.01 1.55
N GLU A 133 6.47 18.34 1.58
CA GLU A 133 7.60 19.08 2.16
C GLU A 133 7.82 18.75 3.65
N ARG A 134 6.75 18.40 4.39
CA ARG A 134 6.84 17.99 5.80
C ARG A 134 7.68 16.72 6.01
N LEU A 135 7.72 15.84 5.01
CA LEU A 135 8.54 14.63 5.01
C LEU A 135 9.84 14.86 4.25
N ARG A 136 9.74 15.38 3.01
CA ARG A 136 10.85 15.54 2.07
C ARG A 136 12.01 16.36 2.64
N SER A 137 11.74 17.52 3.28
CA SER A 137 12.78 18.39 3.85
C SER A 137 13.58 17.73 4.98
N GLN A 138 13.07 16.66 5.56
CA GLN A 138 13.71 15.93 6.64
C GLN A 138 14.44 14.64 6.18
N MET A 139 14.24 14.25 4.91
CA MET A 139 14.91 13.07 4.35
C MET A 139 16.41 13.34 4.16
N ARG A 140 17.20 12.29 4.18
CA ARG A 140 18.65 12.38 3.97
C ARG A 140 18.99 12.64 2.50
N PRO A 141 20.10 13.33 2.21
CA PRO A 141 20.47 13.69 0.84
C PRO A 141 20.97 12.50 0.00
N ASP A 142 21.35 11.39 0.61
CA ASP A 142 21.80 10.16 -0.04
C ASP A 142 20.75 9.05 0.01
N LEU A 143 19.46 9.43 0.06
CA LEU A 143 18.33 8.53 -0.03
C LEU A 143 18.39 7.72 -1.34
N ARG A 144 17.97 6.47 -1.27
CA ARG A 144 17.79 5.61 -2.45
C ARG A 144 16.32 5.25 -2.58
N VAL A 145 15.77 5.43 -3.78
CA VAL A 145 14.37 5.12 -4.08
C VAL A 145 14.32 3.97 -5.07
N HIS A 146 13.99 2.78 -4.59
CA HIS A 146 13.87 1.57 -5.38
C HIS A 146 12.47 1.51 -5.99
N VAL A 147 12.41 1.38 -7.29
CA VAL A 147 11.17 1.30 -8.08
C VAL A 147 11.40 0.41 -9.29
N SER A 148 10.38 -0.25 -9.80
CA SER A 148 10.51 -1.06 -11.01
C SER A 148 10.84 -0.18 -12.22
N HIS A 149 11.77 -0.62 -13.07
CA HIS A 149 12.07 0.05 -14.33
C HIS A 149 10.84 0.13 -15.23
N THR A 150 10.04 -0.91 -15.25
CA THR A 150 8.77 -0.97 -15.99
C THR A 150 7.79 0.12 -15.56
N ASP A 151 7.70 0.44 -14.25
CA ASP A 151 6.81 1.52 -13.78
C ASP A 151 7.37 2.90 -14.14
N VAL A 152 8.68 3.08 -14.06
CA VAL A 152 9.33 4.34 -14.51
C VAL A 152 9.02 4.58 -15.98
N GLU A 153 9.26 3.62 -16.86
CA GLU A 153 8.98 3.73 -18.28
C GLU A 153 7.49 3.97 -18.57
N PHE A 154 6.59 3.26 -17.87
CA PHE A 154 5.16 3.44 -18.04
C PHE A 154 4.72 4.85 -17.67
N PHE A 155 5.15 5.38 -16.52
CA PHE A 155 4.73 6.70 -16.02
C PHE A 155 5.42 7.88 -16.71
N GLU A 156 6.47 7.67 -17.50
CA GLU A 156 6.99 8.68 -18.41
C GLU A 156 5.97 9.04 -19.52
N SER A 157 5.13 8.08 -19.96
CA SER A 157 4.05 8.29 -20.95
C SER A 157 2.87 7.35 -20.68
N PRO A 158 2.10 7.55 -19.60
CA PRO A 158 1.13 6.58 -19.13
C PRO A 158 -0.09 6.48 -20.05
N ASP A 159 -0.47 5.23 -20.39
CA ASP A 159 -1.72 4.90 -21.04
C ASP A 159 -2.76 4.41 -20.03
N PHE A 160 -3.81 5.18 -19.83
CA PHE A 160 -4.92 4.87 -18.93
C PHE A 160 -6.14 4.29 -19.67
N SER A 161 -6.00 3.84 -20.93
CA SER A 161 -7.12 3.36 -21.73
C SER A 161 -7.87 2.16 -21.12
N HIS A 162 -7.19 1.35 -20.31
CA HIS A 162 -7.76 0.19 -19.60
C HIS A 162 -8.32 0.53 -18.21
N ASN A 163 -7.98 1.70 -17.68
CA ASN A 163 -8.45 2.12 -16.37
C ASN A 163 -9.88 2.67 -16.49
N THR A 164 -10.82 2.07 -15.77
CA THR A 164 -12.24 2.41 -15.87
C THR A 164 -12.67 3.51 -14.89
N PHE A 165 -11.82 3.91 -13.94
CA PHE A 165 -12.10 4.98 -12.99
C PHE A 165 -11.64 6.34 -13.55
N ASN A 166 -12.58 7.07 -14.14
CA ASN A 166 -12.33 8.40 -14.71
C ASN A 166 -12.29 9.47 -13.61
N GLY A 167 -11.48 10.52 -13.82
CA GLY A 167 -11.45 11.72 -12.97
C GLY A 167 -10.21 11.89 -12.12
N ILE A 168 -9.41 10.85 -11.88
CA ILE A 168 -8.15 10.95 -11.12
C ILE A 168 -6.90 10.76 -11.99
N GLN A 169 -7.07 10.39 -13.26
CA GLN A 169 -5.96 10.08 -14.17
C GLN A 169 -4.97 11.25 -14.33
N ASP A 170 -5.48 12.49 -14.41
CA ASP A 170 -4.63 13.67 -14.52
C ASP A 170 -3.86 13.96 -13.22
N ILE A 171 -4.47 13.66 -12.07
CA ILE A 171 -3.80 13.77 -10.77
C ILE A 171 -2.68 12.73 -10.70
N ILE A 172 -2.97 11.46 -11.01
CA ILE A 172 -1.97 10.38 -11.03
C ILE A 172 -0.82 10.74 -11.97
N ARG A 173 -1.12 11.19 -13.20
CA ARG A 173 -0.11 11.59 -14.18
C ARG A 173 0.78 12.74 -13.67
N THR A 174 0.16 13.73 -13.04
CA THR A 174 0.87 14.90 -12.51
C THR A 174 1.75 14.52 -11.34
N SER A 175 1.22 13.75 -10.40
CA SER A 175 1.94 13.26 -9.23
C SER A 175 3.14 12.39 -9.64
N ALA A 176 2.92 11.44 -10.57
CA ALA A 176 3.98 10.58 -11.09
C ALA A 176 5.11 11.39 -11.75
N ARG A 177 4.77 12.37 -12.59
CA ARG A 177 5.76 13.25 -13.22
C ARG A 177 6.56 14.02 -12.17
N ASN A 178 5.87 14.64 -11.22
CA ASN A 178 6.52 15.39 -10.14
C ASN A 178 7.48 14.51 -9.34
N PHE A 179 7.09 13.26 -9.07
CA PHE A 179 7.94 12.29 -8.37
C PHE A 179 9.18 11.91 -9.19
N LEU A 180 9.01 11.55 -10.45
CA LEU A 180 10.12 11.18 -11.34
C LEU A 180 11.11 12.33 -11.51
N ASP A 181 10.62 13.56 -11.66
CA ASP A 181 11.46 14.74 -11.74
C ASP A 181 12.18 15.06 -10.42
N ALA A 182 11.47 14.97 -9.29
CA ALA A 182 12.00 15.33 -7.98
C ALA A 182 13.06 14.35 -7.45
N TYR A 183 12.96 13.08 -7.82
CA TYR A 183 13.82 11.99 -7.32
C TYR A 183 14.72 11.37 -8.39
N LYS A 184 14.86 12.00 -9.54
CA LYS A 184 15.63 11.49 -10.68
C LYS A 184 17.03 10.97 -10.33
N SER A 185 17.73 11.61 -9.42
CA SER A 185 19.09 11.22 -8.98
C SER A 185 19.09 10.12 -7.92
N GLU A 186 18.01 10.03 -7.15
CA GLU A 186 17.82 9.07 -6.06
C GLU A 186 17.26 7.75 -6.53
N LEU A 187 16.61 7.72 -7.72
CA LEU A 187 16.03 6.50 -8.28
C LEU A 187 17.08 5.38 -8.44
N ARG A 188 16.69 4.18 -8.06
CA ARG A 188 17.40 2.92 -8.26
C ARG A 188 16.46 1.92 -8.90
N PRO A 189 16.22 2.06 -10.22
CA PRO A 189 15.32 1.16 -10.94
C PRO A 189 15.83 -0.27 -10.91
N PHE A 190 14.91 -1.25 -10.86
CA PHE A 190 15.22 -2.67 -10.96
C PHE A 190 14.30 -3.35 -12.00
N ASP A 191 14.77 -4.43 -12.63
CA ASP A 191 14.01 -5.11 -13.69
C ASP A 191 13.04 -6.15 -13.16
N LYS A 192 13.50 -7.11 -12.36
CA LYS A 192 12.68 -8.23 -11.88
C LYS A 192 12.63 -8.29 -10.36
N GLU A 193 13.78 -8.19 -9.73
CA GLU A 193 13.92 -8.19 -8.28
C GLU A 193 15.16 -7.43 -7.84
N CYS A 194 15.13 -6.94 -6.61
CA CYS A 194 16.25 -6.27 -5.97
C CYS A 194 16.30 -6.62 -4.48
N GLN A 195 17.44 -7.07 -4.00
CA GLN A 195 17.68 -7.19 -2.57
C GLN A 195 18.11 -5.84 -2.02
N VAL A 196 17.21 -5.15 -1.31
CA VAL A 196 17.44 -3.82 -0.75
C VAL A 196 18.29 -3.89 0.52
N ALA A 197 18.08 -4.92 1.35
CA ALA A 197 18.84 -5.19 2.56
C ALA A 197 18.86 -6.71 2.83
N PRO A 198 19.68 -7.21 3.76
CA PRO A 198 19.61 -8.62 4.17
C PRO A 198 18.20 -9.00 4.57
N GLY A 199 17.63 -10.00 3.88
CA GLY A 199 16.27 -10.47 4.11
C GLY A 199 15.14 -9.57 3.62
N VAL A 200 15.42 -8.50 2.87
CA VAL A 200 14.40 -7.60 2.29
C VAL A 200 14.57 -7.57 0.78
N VAL A 201 13.62 -8.14 0.07
CA VAL A 201 13.62 -8.28 -1.41
C VAL A 201 12.36 -7.68 -1.98
N VAL A 202 12.49 -6.78 -2.94
CA VAL A 202 11.38 -6.28 -3.77
C VAL A 202 11.34 -7.07 -5.08
N THR A 203 10.15 -7.48 -5.53
CA THR A 203 9.96 -8.31 -6.71
C THR A 203 8.83 -7.78 -7.57
N LEU A 204 9.06 -7.61 -8.86
CA LEU A 204 8.06 -7.22 -9.86
C LEU A 204 6.92 -8.24 -9.90
N THR A 205 5.70 -7.77 -9.86
CA THR A 205 4.48 -8.58 -10.01
C THR A 205 3.68 -8.23 -11.24
N GLY A 206 3.65 -6.94 -11.61
CA GLY A 206 2.78 -6.38 -12.63
C GLY A 206 1.30 -6.38 -12.22
N GLY A 207 0.42 -6.09 -13.16
CA GLY A 207 -1.03 -6.19 -13.08
C GLY A 207 -1.70 -4.91 -12.61
N HIS A 208 -1.58 -4.53 -11.35
CA HIS A 208 -2.17 -3.29 -10.84
C HIS A 208 -1.63 -2.06 -11.58
N THR A 209 -0.31 -1.90 -11.65
CA THR A 209 0.39 -1.18 -12.71
C THR A 209 1.28 -2.16 -13.46
N PRO A 210 1.77 -1.83 -14.68
CA PRO A 210 2.70 -2.71 -15.40
C PRO A 210 3.96 -3.03 -14.60
N GLY A 211 4.42 -2.10 -13.76
CA GLY A 211 5.60 -2.25 -12.92
C GLY A 211 5.32 -2.46 -11.43
N HIS A 212 4.07 -2.74 -11.04
CA HIS A 212 3.73 -3.02 -9.64
C HIS A 212 4.64 -4.11 -9.06
N SER A 213 4.99 -3.97 -7.78
CA SER A 213 5.94 -4.84 -7.09
C SER A 213 5.47 -5.16 -5.68
N MET A 214 5.84 -6.34 -5.18
CA MET A 214 5.65 -6.75 -3.79
C MET A 214 6.98 -6.73 -3.05
N VAL A 215 6.94 -6.72 -1.70
CA VAL A 215 8.14 -6.83 -0.87
C VAL A 215 8.05 -8.05 0.03
N ARG A 216 9.11 -8.85 0.05
CA ARG A 216 9.28 -9.98 0.98
C ARG A 216 10.31 -9.62 2.06
N VAL A 217 9.94 -9.88 3.30
CA VAL A 217 10.82 -9.80 4.46
C VAL A 217 10.99 -11.20 5.03
N ALA A 218 12.23 -11.67 5.18
CA ALA A 218 12.51 -13.03 5.65
C ALA A 218 13.75 -13.06 6.56
N SER A 219 13.62 -13.67 7.74
CA SER A 219 14.72 -13.90 8.69
C SER A 219 14.37 -15.04 9.63
N GLY A 220 15.36 -15.88 9.98
CA GLY A 220 15.21 -16.94 10.99
C GLY A 220 14.11 -17.99 10.68
N GLY A 221 13.77 -18.19 9.42
CA GLY A 221 12.69 -19.08 9.00
C GLY A 221 11.29 -18.43 8.99
N GLU A 222 11.16 -17.22 9.49
CA GLU A 222 9.93 -16.43 9.44
C GLU A 222 9.86 -15.60 8.16
N ARG A 223 8.64 -15.33 7.68
CA ARG A 223 8.40 -14.58 6.44
C ARG A 223 7.18 -13.66 6.57
N LEU A 224 7.27 -12.54 5.87
CA LEU A 224 6.17 -11.61 5.64
C LEU A 224 6.19 -11.17 4.17
N THR A 225 5.03 -11.19 3.53
CA THR A 225 4.82 -10.58 2.21
C THR A 225 3.98 -9.32 2.35
N PHE A 226 4.52 -8.20 1.87
CA PHE A 226 3.76 -6.97 1.62
C PHE A 226 3.35 -6.95 0.15
N ALA A 227 2.06 -7.10 -0.10
CA ALA A 227 1.51 -7.31 -1.44
C ALA A 227 1.21 -6.00 -2.20
N GLY A 228 1.42 -4.81 -1.57
CA GLY A 228 1.01 -3.54 -2.18
C GLY A 228 -0.46 -3.57 -2.57
N ASP A 229 -0.75 -3.16 -3.80
CA ASP A 229 -2.09 -3.09 -4.38
C ASP A 229 -2.51 -4.31 -5.20
N ALA A 230 -1.67 -5.34 -5.22
CA ALA A 230 -2.12 -6.63 -5.77
C ALA A 230 -3.34 -7.17 -5.00
N VAL A 231 -3.53 -6.75 -3.73
CA VAL A 231 -4.67 -7.11 -2.89
C VAL A 231 -5.29 -5.85 -2.28
N VAL A 232 -6.52 -5.55 -2.67
CA VAL A 232 -7.35 -4.45 -2.15
C VAL A 232 -8.49 -5.01 -1.29
N PRO A 233 -9.28 -4.20 -0.60
CA PRO A 233 -10.43 -4.67 0.16
C PRO A 233 -11.30 -5.63 -0.64
N VAL A 234 -11.78 -6.71 0.01
CA VAL A 234 -12.54 -7.83 -0.59
C VAL A 234 -11.71 -8.72 -1.53
N GLY A 235 -10.51 -8.30 -1.94
CA GLY A 235 -9.68 -9.04 -2.89
C GLY A 235 -9.16 -10.38 -2.36
N VAL A 236 -9.17 -10.62 -1.05
CA VAL A 236 -8.82 -11.93 -0.49
C VAL A 236 -9.96 -12.93 -0.72
N GLU A 237 -11.20 -12.54 -0.42
CA GLU A 237 -12.39 -13.40 -0.52
C GLU A 237 -12.92 -13.49 -1.95
N CYS A 238 -12.65 -12.47 -2.77
CA CYS A 238 -13.06 -12.40 -4.17
C CYS A 238 -11.83 -12.17 -5.08
N PRO A 239 -10.87 -13.10 -5.12
CA PRO A 239 -9.56 -12.83 -5.72
C PRO A 239 -9.58 -12.63 -7.24
N GLU A 240 -10.63 -13.12 -7.91
CA GLU A 240 -10.81 -12.95 -9.36
C GLU A 240 -11.56 -11.66 -9.74
N TRP A 241 -12.01 -10.87 -8.75
CA TRP A 241 -12.64 -9.60 -9.03
C TRP A 241 -11.61 -8.61 -9.54
N GLN A 242 -11.98 -7.92 -10.62
CA GLN A 242 -11.19 -6.82 -11.17
C GLN A 242 -11.50 -5.52 -10.42
N ASN A 243 -10.55 -4.63 -10.40
CA ASN A 243 -10.61 -3.34 -9.74
C ASN A 243 -10.50 -2.22 -10.81
N ALA A 244 -11.30 -1.17 -10.68
CA ALA A 244 -11.30 -0.05 -11.63
C ALA A 244 -9.96 0.70 -11.71
N PHE A 245 -9.08 0.55 -10.72
CA PHE A 245 -7.74 1.14 -10.71
C PHE A 245 -6.67 0.25 -11.35
N ASP A 246 -6.97 -1.04 -11.61
CA ASP A 246 -6.01 -1.93 -12.25
C ASP A 246 -5.76 -1.51 -13.71
N HIS A 247 -4.50 -1.34 -14.09
CA HIS A 247 -4.11 -1.03 -15.46
C HIS A 247 -4.18 -2.26 -16.38
N GLU A 248 -3.90 -3.43 -15.81
CA GLU A 248 -4.00 -4.74 -16.48
C GLU A 248 -4.91 -5.66 -15.64
N PRO A 249 -6.25 -5.44 -15.66
CA PRO A 249 -7.18 -6.03 -14.69
C PRO A 249 -7.15 -7.55 -14.64
N GLU A 250 -6.99 -8.22 -15.78
CA GLU A 250 -6.91 -9.68 -15.86
C GLU A 250 -5.59 -10.20 -15.25
N GLU A 251 -4.47 -9.50 -15.51
CA GLU A 251 -3.18 -9.86 -14.92
C GLU A 251 -3.18 -9.58 -13.42
N ALA A 252 -3.74 -8.46 -12.98
CA ALA A 252 -3.89 -8.13 -11.56
C ALA A 252 -4.66 -9.24 -10.81
N ALA A 253 -5.74 -9.75 -11.38
CA ALA A 253 -6.48 -10.87 -10.80
C ALA A 253 -5.63 -12.16 -10.75
N ARG A 254 -4.88 -12.49 -11.82
CA ARG A 254 -3.97 -13.64 -11.85
C ARG A 254 -2.85 -13.52 -10.80
N VAL A 255 -2.24 -12.35 -10.69
CA VAL A 255 -1.22 -12.04 -9.68
C VAL A 255 -1.78 -12.22 -8.27
N ARG A 256 -2.96 -11.66 -8.00
CA ARG A 256 -3.65 -11.77 -6.71
C ARG A 256 -3.90 -13.21 -6.31
N VAL A 257 -4.49 -14.02 -7.20
CA VAL A 257 -4.73 -15.45 -6.94
C VAL A 257 -3.43 -16.19 -6.64
N ARG A 258 -2.36 -15.92 -7.40
CA ARG A 258 -1.05 -16.53 -7.18
C ARG A 258 -0.48 -16.18 -5.81
N LEU A 259 -0.45 -14.89 -5.44
CA LEU A 259 0.09 -14.42 -4.15
C LEU A 259 -0.69 -14.98 -2.97
N LEU A 260 -2.01 -14.99 -3.04
CA LEU A 260 -2.87 -15.54 -1.98
C LEU A 260 -2.67 -17.06 -1.83
N ARG A 261 -2.50 -17.78 -2.94
CA ARG A 261 -2.20 -19.22 -2.92
C ARG A 261 -0.84 -19.51 -2.29
N GLU A 262 0.19 -18.74 -2.64
CA GLU A 262 1.52 -18.85 -2.04
C GLU A 262 1.46 -18.56 -0.52
N ALA A 263 0.82 -17.47 -0.11
CA ALA A 263 0.68 -17.09 1.29
C ALA A 263 -0.10 -18.16 2.10
N ALA A 264 -1.16 -18.72 1.53
CA ALA A 264 -1.93 -19.78 2.17
C ALA A 264 -1.12 -21.09 2.31
N ALA A 265 -0.30 -21.43 1.31
CA ALA A 265 0.53 -22.62 1.33
C ALA A 265 1.69 -22.53 2.31
N THR A 266 2.28 -21.36 2.47
CA THR A 266 3.44 -21.13 3.37
C THR A 266 3.01 -20.79 4.79
N GLY A 267 1.78 -20.29 4.98
CA GLY A 267 1.30 -19.76 6.26
C GLY A 267 2.06 -18.52 6.74
N GLU A 268 2.77 -17.84 5.85
CA GLU A 268 3.52 -16.62 6.18
C GLU A 268 2.61 -15.45 6.59
N LEU A 269 3.17 -14.44 7.22
CA LEU A 269 2.46 -13.19 7.47
C LEU A 269 2.23 -12.47 6.13
N PHE A 270 1.05 -11.87 6.03
CA PHE A 270 0.60 -11.19 4.81
C PHE A 270 0.06 -9.81 5.16
N LEU A 271 0.43 -8.82 4.35
CA LEU A 271 0.06 -7.43 4.51
C LEU A 271 -0.17 -6.81 3.13
N ALA A 272 -1.14 -5.89 3.03
CA ALA A 272 -1.40 -5.13 1.80
C ALA A 272 -1.72 -3.67 2.13
N SER A 273 -1.55 -2.76 1.17
CA SER A 273 -1.64 -1.32 1.40
C SER A 273 -3.02 -0.89 1.89
N HIS A 274 -4.09 -1.45 1.32
CA HIS A 274 -5.45 -0.94 1.51
C HIS A 274 -6.34 -1.79 2.42
N LEU A 275 -5.82 -2.84 3.05
CA LEU A 275 -6.57 -3.57 4.06
C LEU A 275 -6.67 -2.76 5.37
N SER A 276 -7.65 -3.11 6.21
CA SER A 276 -7.84 -2.44 7.50
C SER A 276 -6.59 -2.52 8.37
N PHE A 277 -6.18 -1.36 8.95
CA PHE A 277 -5.00 -1.27 9.83
C PHE A 277 -5.04 -2.29 10.99
N PRO A 278 -3.92 -2.93 11.35
CA PRO A 278 -2.58 -2.80 10.79
C PRO A 278 -2.34 -3.64 9.53
N SER A 279 -3.35 -4.18 8.90
CA SER A 279 -3.26 -4.98 7.68
C SER A 279 -2.33 -6.21 7.80
N LEU A 280 -2.08 -6.67 9.02
CA LEU A 280 -1.21 -7.80 9.30
C LEU A 280 -2.04 -9.03 9.61
N GLY A 281 -1.88 -10.09 8.85
CA GLY A 281 -2.65 -11.32 9.02
C GLY A 281 -2.03 -12.51 8.31
N ARG A 282 -2.83 -13.53 8.09
CA ARG A 282 -2.50 -14.72 7.32
C ARG A 282 -3.62 -15.01 6.33
N VAL A 283 -3.29 -15.74 5.29
CA VAL A 283 -4.26 -16.20 4.30
C VAL A 283 -4.52 -17.69 4.54
N ALA A 284 -5.78 -18.09 4.54
CA ALA A 284 -6.18 -19.49 4.58
C ALA A 284 -7.04 -19.81 3.35
N VAL A 285 -6.96 -21.07 2.88
CA VAL A 285 -7.87 -21.57 1.84
C VAL A 285 -9.28 -21.70 2.45
N ASP A 286 -10.30 -21.25 1.73
CA ASP A 286 -11.71 -21.35 2.10
C ASP A 286 -12.53 -21.78 0.88
N GLY A 287 -12.72 -23.10 0.73
CA GLY A 287 -13.32 -23.68 -0.47
C GLY A 287 -12.51 -23.36 -1.73
N ASN A 288 -13.12 -22.66 -2.68
CA ASN A 288 -12.47 -22.23 -3.92
C ASN A 288 -11.89 -20.81 -3.82
N ALA A 289 -12.00 -20.15 -2.65
CA ALA A 289 -11.53 -18.80 -2.39
C ALA A 289 -10.51 -18.82 -1.24
N PHE A 290 -10.25 -17.63 -0.69
CA PHE A 290 -9.37 -17.45 0.45
C PHE A 290 -10.10 -16.68 1.55
N ARG A 291 -9.56 -16.73 2.75
CA ARG A 291 -10.01 -15.97 3.90
C ARG A 291 -8.83 -15.28 4.55
N TYR A 292 -8.98 -14.00 4.80
CA TYR A 292 -8.02 -13.24 5.59
C TYR A 292 -8.24 -13.48 7.09
N ILE A 293 -7.18 -13.85 7.80
CA ILE A 293 -7.18 -14.06 9.24
C ILE A 293 -6.25 -13.03 9.87
N PRO A 294 -6.80 -11.97 10.52
CA PRO A 294 -5.97 -10.97 11.20
C PRO A 294 -5.02 -11.64 12.21
N ALA A 295 -3.78 -11.17 12.26
CA ALA A 295 -2.84 -11.62 13.27
C ALA A 295 -3.27 -11.17 14.66
N ASN A 296 -3.03 -12.00 15.67
CA ASN A 296 -3.20 -11.58 17.05
C ASN A 296 -2.17 -10.48 17.37
N TRP A 297 -2.61 -9.44 18.05
CA TRP A 297 -1.69 -8.42 18.53
C TRP A 297 -0.75 -9.01 19.59
N ALA A 298 0.55 -8.76 19.42
CA ALA A 298 1.54 -9.00 20.46
C ALA A 298 1.55 -7.77 21.38
N TYR A 299 1.47 -8.00 22.68
CA TYR A 299 1.48 -6.96 23.72
C TYR A 299 2.81 -6.94 24.44
#